data_c38cd1dc0b82933156efcb9836aab7e2
#
_entry.id   c38cd1dc0b82933156efcb9836aab7e2
#
_cell.length_a   1.000
_cell.length_b   1.000
_cell.length_c   1.000
_cell.angle_alpha   90.00
_cell.angle_beta   90.00
_cell.angle_gamma   90.00
#
_symmetry.space_group_name_H-M   'P 1'
#
loop_
_entity.id
_entity.type
_entity.pdbx_description
1 polymer ?
#
loop_
_entity_poly.entity_id
_entity_poly.type
_entity_poly.pdbx_seq_one_letter_code
_entity_poly.pdbx_strand_id
1 'polypeptide(L)'
;MAEKILVEVYKKKTMEELSLALADPDSRLETGSGAAAAASIAAALMCRGAEAAAKTMKGNERLDYICRNGEILRNYMVHLIDEDVKCRGPLNRALKEGEPRAIEAARQPASAICAEIVNMMGKLLELTEELCALCPGEAAHYLAESTELALAAASCARDFILDMASYCSDETYRFVTRRENELLMEQLESTAGAIRARLRERN
;
A
#
# COMPACT_ATOMS: atom_id res chain seq x y z
N MET A 1 30.90 14.73 -19.34
CA MET A 1 30.92 13.84 -18.17
C MET A 1 29.46 13.65 -17.75
N ALA A 2 28.93 12.44 -17.86
CA ALA A 2 27.55 12.17 -17.40
C ALA A 2 27.53 12.27 -15.87
N GLU A 3 26.81 13.23 -15.34
CA GLU A 3 26.55 13.39 -13.93
C GLU A 3 25.85 12.10 -13.47
N LYS A 4 26.52 11.33 -12.62
CA LYS A 4 25.91 10.18 -11.95
C LYS A 4 24.79 10.75 -11.08
N ILE A 5 23.55 10.71 -11.56
CA ILE A 5 22.39 10.99 -10.75
C ILE A 5 22.38 9.93 -9.66
N LEU A 6 22.85 10.28 -8.47
CA LEU A 6 22.69 9.47 -7.26
C LEU A 6 21.19 9.36 -7.00
N VAL A 7 20.61 8.23 -7.37
CA VAL A 7 19.20 7.92 -7.05
C VAL A 7 19.14 7.73 -5.55
N GLU A 8 18.52 8.66 -4.85
CA GLU A 8 18.29 8.56 -3.41
C GLU A 8 17.45 7.31 -3.12
N VAL A 9 17.85 6.53 -2.11
CA VAL A 9 17.19 5.27 -1.75
C VAL A 9 16.44 5.48 -0.43
N TYR A 10 15.16 5.81 -0.52
CA TYR A 10 14.32 6.15 0.64
C TYR A 10 13.99 4.96 1.53
N LYS A 11 13.82 3.77 0.97
CA LYS A 11 13.51 2.54 1.74
C LYS A 11 14.59 2.13 2.75
N LYS A 12 15.77 2.75 2.72
CA LYS A 12 16.87 2.52 3.67
C LYS A 12 16.97 3.60 4.73
N LYS A 13 16.16 4.65 4.65
CA LYS A 13 16.13 5.71 5.63
C LYS A 13 15.51 5.24 6.95
N THR A 14 15.92 5.86 8.03
CA THR A 14 15.21 5.73 9.31
C THR A 14 13.80 6.27 9.20
N MET A 15 12.92 5.90 10.12
CA MET A 15 11.54 6.45 10.17
C MET A 15 11.54 7.97 10.31
N GLU A 16 12.48 8.52 11.10
CA GLU A 16 12.65 9.97 11.25
C GLU A 16 13.00 10.64 9.92
N GLU A 17 14.03 10.15 9.23
CA GLU A 17 14.44 10.66 7.93
C GLU A 17 13.36 10.53 6.86
N LEU A 18 12.60 9.42 6.87
CA LEU A 18 11.52 9.20 5.94
C LEU A 18 10.36 10.18 6.19
N SER A 19 10.00 10.40 7.46
CA SER A 19 8.93 11.35 7.82
C SER A 19 9.31 12.79 7.51
N LEU A 20 10.57 13.17 7.74
CA LEU A 20 11.08 14.48 7.33
C LEU A 20 11.04 14.65 5.81
N ALA A 21 11.46 13.62 5.06
CA ALA A 21 11.42 13.66 3.61
C ALA A 21 9.98 13.72 3.05
N LEU A 22 9.01 13.08 3.70
CA LEU A 22 7.59 13.18 3.31
C LEU A 22 7.00 14.57 3.62
N ALA A 23 7.51 15.27 4.63
CA ALA A 23 7.08 16.60 5.00
C ALA A 23 7.73 17.73 4.16
N ASP A 24 8.81 17.42 3.45
CA ASP A 24 9.56 18.36 2.62
C ASP A 24 8.86 18.55 1.26
N PRO A 25 8.38 19.76 0.93
CA PRO A 25 7.70 20.06 -0.34
C PRO A 25 8.62 19.89 -1.56
N ASP A 26 9.94 19.95 -1.38
CA ASP A 26 10.93 19.75 -2.45
C ASP A 26 11.36 18.28 -2.59
N SER A 27 10.85 17.41 -1.75
CA SER A 27 11.10 15.97 -1.80
C SER A 27 10.51 15.34 -3.06
N ARG A 28 11.08 14.18 -3.43
CA ARG A 28 10.52 13.34 -4.49
C ARG A 28 9.49 12.32 -3.96
N LEU A 29 9.41 12.18 -2.62
CA LEU A 29 8.41 11.35 -1.99
C LEU A 29 7.04 12.02 -2.06
N GLU A 30 6.05 11.24 -2.40
CA GLU A 30 4.67 11.74 -2.50
C GLU A 30 3.67 10.69 -1.97
N THR A 31 2.41 10.79 -2.40
CA THR A 31 1.30 9.98 -1.90
C THR A 31 1.56 8.46 -1.98
N GLY A 32 2.07 7.96 -3.12
CA GLY A 32 2.34 6.54 -3.30
C GLY A 32 3.43 6.04 -2.37
N SER A 33 4.51 6.82 -2.18
CA SER A 33 5.59 6.48 -1.24
C SER A 33 5.09 6.45 0.21
N GLY A 34 4.25 7.42 0.61
CA GLY A 34 3.63 7.46 1.93
C GLY A 34 2.68 6.29 2.16
N ALA A 35 1.83 5.99 1.17
CA ALA A 35 0.92 4.84 1.20
C ALA A 35 1.69 3.51 1.30
N ALA A 36 2.79 3.33 0.54
CA ALA A 36 3.64 2.15 0.62
C ALA A 36 4.30 1.98 2.00
N ALA A 37 4.74 3.09 2.62
CA ALA A 37 5.28 3.06 3.97
C ALA A 37 4.23 2.61 5.00
N ALA A 38 3.01 3.18 4.95
CA ALA A 38 1.90 2.76 5.82
C ALA A 38 1.51 1.29 5.60
N ALA A 39 1.43 0.85 4.33
CA ALA A 39 1.16 -0.53 3.94
C ALA A 39 2.22 -1.51 4.47
N SER A 40 3.50 -1.11 4.49
CA SER A 40 4.58 -1.94 5.05
C SER A 40 4.43 -2.14 6.55
N ILE A 41 3.98 -1.13 7.29
CA ILE A 41 3.70 -1.20 8.72
C ILE A 41 2.48 -2.10 8.97
N ALA A 42 1.42 -1.96 8.17
CA ALA A 42 0.25 -2.84 8.23
C ALA A 42 0.66 -4.32 8.08
N ALA A 43 1.47 -4.63 7.08
CA ALA A 43 1.96 -5.99 6.85
C ALA A 43 2.85 -6.49 8.01
N ALA A 44 3.69 -5.63 8.60
CA ALA A 44 4.51 -5.98 9.76
C ALA A 44 3.68 -6.36 10.98
N LEU A 45 2.59 -5.63 11.24
CA LEU A 45 1.66 -5.92 12.35
C LEU A 45 0.91 -7.24 12.12
N MET A 46 0.45 -7.52 10.90
CA MET A 46 -0.13 -8.82 10.56
C MET A 46 0.86 -9.96 10.79
N CYS A 47 2.12 -9.81 10.34
CA CYS A 47 3.18 -10.80 10.60
C CYS A 47 3.37 -11.05 12.09
N ARG A 48 3.31 -10.02 12.92
CA ARG A 48 3.43 -10.16 14.38
C ARG A 48 2.28 -10.98 14.98
N GLY A 49 1.06 -10.79 14.50
CA GLY A 49 -0.10 -11.63 14.85
C GLY A 49 0.08 -13.08 14.41
N ALA A 50 0.59 -13.29 13.17
CA ALA A 50 0.87 -14.62 12.62
C ALA A 50 1.96 -15.36 13.42
N GLU A 51 3.03 -14.69 13.81
CA GLU A 51 4.09 -15.26 14.67
C GLU A 51 3.56 -15.64 16.06
N ALA A 52 2.66 -14.84 16.64
CA ALA A 52 2.02 -15.18 17.91
C ALA A 52 1.18 -16.46 17.79
N ALA A 53 0.42 -16.63 16.70
CA ALA A 53 -0.33 -17.85 16.41
C ALA A 53 0.60 -19.05 16.18
N ALA A 54 1.70 -18.89 15.46
CA ALA A 54 2.66 -19.94 15.16
C ALA A 54 3.32 -20.56 16.41
N LYS A 55 3.47 -19.77 17.48
CA LYS A 55 3.98 -20.28 18.77
C LYS A 55 3.06 -21.31 19.41
N THR A 56 1.75 -21.19 19.18
CA THR A 56 0.73 -22.09 19.79
C THR A 56 0.32 -23.21 18.86
N MET A 57 0.46 -23.04 17.53
CA MET A 57 -0.01 -23.97 16.50
C MET A 57 1.14 -24.49 15.61
N LYS A 58 2.13 -25.12 16.26
CA LYS A 58 3.29 -25.66 15.54
C LYS A 58 2.89 -26.67 14.47
N GLY A 59 3.47 -26.54 13.26
CA GLY A 59 3.22 -27.45 12.14
C GLY A 59 1.91 -27.22 11.40
N ASN A 60 1.27 -26.07 11.59
CA ASN A 60 0.11 -25.66 10.80
C ASN A 60 0.56 -25.06 9.46
N GLU A 61 0.45 -25.85 8.38
CA GLU A 61 0.90 -25.44 7.03
C GLU A 61 0.23 -24.16 6.53
N ARG A 62 -1.05 -23.94 6.88
CA ARG A 62 -1.76 -22.72 6.47
C ARG A 62 -1.21 -21.49 7.18
N LEU A 63 -0.89 -21.62 8.45
CA LEU A 63 -0.25 -20.54 9.21
C LEU A 63 1.16 -20.23 8.70
N ASP A 64 1.94 -21.27 8.36
CA ASP A 64 3.26 -21.10 7.73
C ASP A 64 3.16 -20.38 6.38
N TYR A 65 2.09 -20.65 5.62
CA TYR A 65 1.79 -19.92 4.38
C TYR A 65 1.48 -18.45 4.66
N ILE A 66 0.63 -18.14 5.65
CA ILE A 66 0.27 -16.76 6.03
C ILE A 66 1.52 -16.00 6.48
N CYS A 67 2.36 -16.59 7.35
CA CYS A 67 3.61 -15.97 7.79
C CYS A 67 4.52 -15.60 6.62
N ARG A 68 4.78 -16.54 5.70
CA ARG A 68 5.65 -16.30 4.54
C ARG A 68 5.10 -15.22 3.61
N ASN A 69 3.79 -15.26 3.31
CA ASN A 69 3.17 -14.26 2.43
C ASN A 69 3.13 -12.88 3.07
N GLY A 70 2.91 -12.80 4.39
CA GLY A 70 3.01 -11.56 5.13
C GLY A 70 4.39 -10.91 5.03
N GLU A 71 5.45 -11.68 5.18
CA GLU A 71 6.83 -11.18 5.02
C GLU A 71 7.11 -10.73 3.58
N ILE A 72 6.62 -11.46 2.57
CA ILE A 72 6.74 -11.07 1.16
C ILE A 72 6.04 -9.74 0.95
N LEU A 73 4.79 -9.59 1.40
CA LEU A 73 4.03 -8.35 1.28
C LEU A 73 4.73 -7.19 1.97
N ARG A 74 5.20 -7.36 3.22
CA ARG A 74 5.94 -6.33 3.95
C ARG A 74 7.17 -5.84 3.18
N ASN A 75 7.99 -6.77 2.70
CA ASN A 75 9.22 -6.44 1.96
C ASN A 75 8.90 -5.78 0.62
N TYR A 76 7.83 -6.22 -0.04
CA TYR A 76 7.37 -5.65 -1.29
C TYR A 76 6.89 -4.21 -1.11
N MET A 77 6.09 -3.93 -0.08
CA MET A 77 5.65 -2.55 0.22
C MET A 77 6.84 -1.62 0.50
N VAL A 78 7.84 -2.07 1.25
CA VAL A 78 9.08 -1.31 1.44
C VAL A 78 9.79 -1.00 0.11
N HIS A 79 9.78 -1.96 -0.83
CA HIS A 79 10.35 -1.74 -2.16
C HIS A 79 9.58 -0.68 -2.96
N LEU A 80 8.26 -0.65 -2.85
CA LEU A 80 7.40 0.28 -3.58
C LEU A 80 7.62 1.75 -3.20
N ILE A 81 8.19 2.05 -2.04
CA ILE A 81 8.56 3.44 -1.65
C ILE A 81 9.46 4.08 -2.71
N ASP A 82 10.51 3.36 -3.14
CA ASP A 82 11.44 3.87 -4.16
C ASP A 82 10.89 3.73 -5.59
N GLU A 83 10.06 2.71 -5.84
CA GLU A 83 9.46 2.50 -7.17
C GLU A 83 8.44 3.59 -7.50
N ASP A 84 7.68 4.12 -6.52
CA ASP A 84 6.78 5.25 -6.72
C ASP A 84 7.54 6.48 -7.25
N VAL A 85 8.67 6.81 -6.63
CA VAL A 85 9.54 7.92 -7.07
C VAL A 85 9.99 7.75 -8.53
N LYS A 86 10.34 6.54 -8.91
CA LYS A 86 10.78 6.23 -10.30
C LYS A 86 9.61 6.32 -11.28
N CYS A 87 8.47 5.75 -10.91
CA CYS A 87 7.27 5.71 -11.74
C CYS A 87 6.73 7.11 -12.05
N ARG A 88 6.86 8.04 -11.11
CA ARG A 88 6.44 9.44 -11.25
C ARG A 88 7.44 10.33 -11.99
N GLY A 89 8.67 9.89 -12.12
CA GLY A 89 9.73 10.66 -12.78
C GLY A 89 9.36 11.22 -14.17
N PRO A 90 8.74 10.44 -15.09
CA PRO A 90 8.28 10.93 -16.38
C PRO A 90 7.23 12.02 -16.27
N LEU A 91 6.23 11.89 -15.38
CA LEU A 91 5.20 12.91 -15.18
C LEU A 91 5.81 14.22 -14.64
N ASN A 92 6.67 14.13 -13.63
CA ASN A 92 7.32 15.30 -13.03
C ASN A 92 8.19 16.06 -14.06
N ARG A 93 8.81 15.34 -14.99
CA ARG A 93 9.57 15.92 -16.10
C ARG A 93 8.65 16.62 -17.10
N ALA A 94 7.60 15.95 -17.55
CA ALA A 94 6.63 16.50 -18.49
C ALA A 94 5.95 17.76 -17.94
N LEU A 95 5.63 17.79 -16.64
CA LEU A 95 5.07 18.96 -15.96
C LEU A 95 6.05 20.15 -15.96
N LYS A 96 7.35 19.91 -15.79
CA LYS A 96 8.38 20.97 -15.85
C LYS A 96 8.58 21.51 -17.28
N GLU A 97 8.47 20.64 -18.28
CA GLU A 97 8.61 21.00 -19.69
C GLU A 97 7.34 21.68 -20.25
N GLY A 98 6.19 21.48 -19.59
CA GLY A 98 4.92 22.09 -19.97
C GLY A 98 4.32 21.50 -21.25
N GLU A 99 4.74 20.30 -21.69
CA GLU A 99 4.27 19.66 -22.92
C GLU A 99 2.96 18.88 -22.67
N PRO A 100 1.78 19.37 -23.14
CA PRO A 100 0.48 18.79 -22.77
C PRO A 100 0.33 17.31 -23.13
N ARG A 101 0.85 16.87 -24.29
CA ARG A 101 0.76 15.47 -24.73
C ARG A 101 1.62 14.55 -23.88
N ALA A 102 2.82 15.01 -23.49
CA ALA A 102 3.70 14.23 -22.61
C ALA A 102 3.10 14.12 -21.19
N ILE A 103 2.50 15.20 -20.68
CA ILE A 103 1.78 15.20 -19.40
C ILE A 103 0.63 14.18 -19.44
N GLU A 104 -0.23 14.22 -20.46
CA GLU A 104 -1.34 13.30 -20.65
C GLU A 104 -0.85 11.84 -20.66
N ALA A 105 0.16 11.54 -21.48
CA ALA A 105 0.71 10.19 -21.61
C ALA A 105 1.37 9.66 -20.33
N ALA A 106 1.87 10.53 -19.45
CA ALA A 106 2.58 10.14 -18.22
C ALA A 106 1.67 9.96 -17.02
N ARG A 107 0.41 10.41 -17.05
CA ARG A 107 -0.50 10.37 -15.89
C ARG A 107 -0.90 8.97 -15.46
N GLN A 108 -1.34 8.15 -16.40
CA GLN A 108 -1.73 6.76 -16.12
C GLN A 108 -0.56 5.93 -15.57
N PRO A 109 0.64 5.91 -16.18
CA PRO A 109 1.78 5.20 -15.60
C PRO A 109 2.17 5.71 -14.20
N ALA A 110 2.01 7.00 -13.92
CA ALA A 110 2.37 7.58 -12.62
C ALA A 110 1.52 7.02 -11.46
N SER A 111 0.31 6.50 -11.72
CA SER A 111 -0.55 5.89 -10.71
C SER A 111 -0.38 4.37 -10.55
N ALA A 112 0.50 3.74 -11.35
CA ALA A 112 0.63 2.27 -11.37
C ALA A 112 1.03 1.69 -10.00
N ILE A 113 1.93 2.34 -9.27
CA ILE A 113 2.35 1.89 -7.93
C ILE A 113 1.20 2.01 -6.93
N CYS A 114 0.39 3.06 -7.01
CA CYS A 114 -0.79 3.21 -6.17
C CYS A 114 -1.82 2.08 -6.44
N ALA A 115 -2.04 1.71 -7.70
CA ALA A 115 -2.91 0.58 -8.05
C ALA A 115 -2.38 -0.75 -7.48
N GLU A 116 -1.07 -0.95 -7.51
CA GLU A 116 -0.41 -2.11 -6.90
C GLU A 116 -0.63 -2.15 -5.38
N ILE A 117 -0.49 -1.00 -4.70
CA ILE A 117 -0.72 -0.89 -3.25
C ILE A 117 -2.16 -1.27 -2.91
N VAL A 118 -3.18 -0.75 -3.61
CA VAL A 118 -4.59 -1.11 -3.36
C VAL A 118 -4.80 -2.62 -3.46
N ASN A 119 -4.28 -3.25 -4.54
CA ASN A 119 -4.41 -4.70 -4.74
C ASN A 119 -3.70 -5.51 -3.65
N MET A 120 -2.50 -5.07 -3.23
CA MET A 120 -1.74 -5.79 -2.19
C MET A 120 -2.40 -5.64 -0.82
N MET A 121 -3.03 -4.51 -0.52
CA MET A 121 -3.80 -4.35 0.73
C MET A 121 -5.03 -5.25 0.74
N GLY A 122 -5.66 -5.52 -0.39
CA GLY A 122 -6.69 -6.54 -0.52
C GLY A 122 -6.20 -7.93 -0.08
N LYS A 123 -5.07 -8.36 -0.62
CA LYS A 123 -4.44 -9.64 -0.23
C LYS A 123 -4.04 -9.68 1.25
N LEU A 124 -3.54 -8.56 1.79
CA LEU A 124 -3.21 -8.46 3.20
C LEU A 124 -4.44 -8.65 4.09
N LEU A 125 -5.56 -8.00 3.74
CA LEU A 125 -6.81 -8.11 4.49
C LEU A 125 -7.40 -9.52 4.42
N GLU A 126 -7.35 -10.21 3.28
CA GLU A 126 -7.75 -11.62 3.14
C GLU A 126 -6.95 -12.52 4.09
N LEU A 127 -5.62 -12.39 4.11
CA LEU A 127 -4.76 -13.15 5.02
C LEU A 127 -5.02 -12.79 6.49
N THR A 128 -5.31 -11.52 6.79
CA THR A 128 -5.64 -11.05 8.13
C THR A 128 -6.97 -11.64 8.60
N GLU A 129 -7.98 -11.70 7.72
CA GLU A 129 -9.28 -12.33 8.03
C GLU A 129 -9.13 -13.80 8.39
N GLU A 130 -8.37 -14.56 7.62
CA GLU A 130 -8.07 -15.95 7.93
C GLU A 130 -7.34 -16.09 9.28
N LEU A 131 -6.36 -15.22 9.51
CA LEU A 131 -5.56 -15.22 10.73
C LEU A 131 -6.39 -14.90 11.98
N CYS A 132 -7.50 -14.17 11.86
CA CYS A 132 -8.41 -13.92 12.99
C CYS A 132 -8.89 -15.20 13.66
N ALA A 133 -9.05 -16.31 12.93
CA ALA A 133 -9.46 -17.58 13.52
C ALA A 133 -8.33 -18.28 14.28
N LEU A 134 -7.07 -18.00 13.96
CA LEU A 134 -5.88 -18.69 14.42
C LEU A 134 -5.11 -17.90 15.50
N CYS A 135 -5.25 -16.58 15.50
CA CYS A 135 -4.48 -15.69 16.36
C CYS A 135 -4.96 -15.76 17.82
N PRO A 136 -4.07 -15.85 18.82
CA PRO A 136 -4.44 -15.74 20.24
C PRO A 136 -5.09 -14.39 20.54
N GLY A 137 -6.04 -14.35 21.51
CA GLY A 137 -6.75 -13.12 21.89
C GLY A 137 -5.83 -11.97 22.29
N GLU A 138 -4.75 -12.27 23.02
CA GLU A 138 -3.73 -11.29 23.42
C GLU A 138 -3.00 -10.60 22.24
N ALA A 139 -2.98 -11.21 21.05
CA ALA A 139 -2.36 -10.67 19.86
C ALA A 139 -3.39 -10.07 18.86
N ALA A 140 -4.69 -10.09 19.19
CA ALA A 140 -5.77 -9.60 18.33
C ALA A 140 -5.63 -8.11 17.98
N HIS A 141 -5.07 -7.30 18.87
CA HIS A 141 -4.84 -5.87 18.64
C HIS A 141 -3.90 -5.60 17.45
N TYR A 142 -2.89 -6.47 17.18
CA TYR A 142 -2.03 -6.32 16.00
C TYR A 142 -2.80 -6.48 14.70
N LEU A 143 -3.80 -7.38 14.67
CA LEU A 143 -4.65 -7.57 13.49
C LEU A 143 -5.60 -6.39 13.29
N ALA A 144 -6.14 -5.81 14.38
CA ALA A 144 -6.95 -4.62 14.33
C ALA A 144 -6.15 -3.43 13.76
N GLU A 145 -4.97 -3.15 14.31
CA GLU A 145 -4.08 -2.09 13.83
C GLU A 145 -3.66 -2.29 12.37
N SER A 146 -3.29 -3.54 12.00
CA SER A 146 -2.98 -3.90 10.61
C SER A 146 -4.12 -3.57 9.67
N THR A 147 -5.36 -3.90 10.04
CA THR A 147 -6.56 -3.68 9.25
C THR A 147 -6.79 -2.19 8.99
N GLU A 148 -6.71 -1.35 10.03
CA GLU A 148 -6.93 0.09 9.89
C GLU A 148 -5.85 0.75 9.02
N LEU A 149 -4.58 0.39 9.21
CA LEU A 149 -3.48 0.91 8.40
C LEU A 149 -3.55 0.44 6.94
N ALA A 150 -3.97 -0.81 6.69
CA ALA A 150 -4.16 -1.31 5.34
C ALA A 150 -5.25 -0.53 4.58
N LEU A 151 -6.40 -0.27 5.23
CA LEU A 151 -7.46 0.56 4.66
C LEU A 151 -7.01 1.99 4.40
N ALA A 152 -6.30 2.60 5.34
CA ALA A 152 -5.77 3.96 5.17
C ALA A 152 -4.80 4.04 3.99
N ALA A 153 -3.86 3.09 3.88
CA ALA A 153 -2.92 3.02 2.77
C ALA A 153 -3.63 2.85 1.41
N ALA A 154 -4.61 1.94 1.34
CA ALA A 154 -5.40 1.72 0.13
C ALA A 154 -6.22 2.95 -0.25
N SER A 155 -6.83 3.64 0.72
CA SER A 155 -7.62 4.86 0.48
C SER A 155 -6.75 5.99 -0.08
N CYS A 156 -5.59 6.25 0.52
CA CYS A 156 -4.64 7.25 0.02
C CYS A 156 -4.17 6.93 -1.41
N ALA A 157 -3.83 5.67 -1.67
CA ALA A 157 -3.41 5.22 -2.99
C ALA A 157 -4.53 5.38 -4.03
N ARG A 158 -5.78 4.98 -3.69
CA ARG A 158 -6.95 5.17 -4.55
C ARG A 158 -7.19 6.64 -4.89
N ASP A 159 -7.13 7.52 -3.91
CA ASP A 159 -7.39 8.95 -4.11
C ASP A 159 -6.42 9.53 -5.13
N PHE A 160 -5.14 9.13 -5.08
CA PHE A 160 -4.17 9.51 -6.09
C PHE A 160 -4.49 8.94 -7.48
N ILE A 161 -4.94 7.67 -7.58
CA ILE A 161 -5.36 7.07 -8.86
C ILE A 161 -6.50 7.88 -9.48
N LEU A 162 -7.50 8.23 -8.67
CA LEU A 162 -8.66 9.00 -9.13
C LEU A 162 -8.29 10.44 -9.52
N ASP A 163 -7.38 11.05 -8.78
CA ASP A 163 -6.84 12.37 -9.13
C ASP A 163 -6.14 12.32 -10.49
N MET A 164 -5.22 11.39 -10.71
CA MET A 164 -4.54 11.22 -11.98
C MET A 164 -5.51 10.93 -13.13
N ALA A 165 -6.50 10.08 -12.93
CA ALA A 165 -7.51 9.77 -13.93
C ALA A 165 -8.37 11.00 -14.26
N SER A 166 -8.67 11.87 -13.31
CA SER A 166 -9.52 13.06 -13.50
C SER A 166 -9.00 14.02 -14.57
N TYR A 167 -7.68 14.04 -14.76
CA TYR A 167 -7.01 14.88 -15.76
C TYR A 167 -6.85 14.22 -17.13
N CYS A 168 -7.17 12.93 -17.29
CA CYS A 168 -7.09 12.27 -18.59
C CYS A 168 -8.24 12.73 -19.51
N SER A 169 -7.98 12.92 -20.79
CA SER A 169 -8.97 13.33 -21.77
C SER A 169 -9.97 12.22 -22.12
N ASP A 170 -9.58 10.95 -21.97
CA ASP A 170 -10.42 9.77 -22.24
C ASP A 170 -11.49 9.59 -21.15
N GLU A 171 -12.74 9.89 -21.50
CA GLU A 171 -13.90 9.75 -20.60
C GLU A 171 -14.18 8.30 -20.20
N THR A 172 -13.96 7.36 -21.11
CA THR A 172 -14.16 5.92 -20.83
C THR A 172 -13.16 5.47 -19.80
N TYR A 173 -11.88 5.83 -19.96
CA TYR A 173 -10.84 5.55 -18.97
C TYR A 173 -11.19 6.12 -17.58
N ARG A 174 -11.61 7.39 -17.51
CA ARG A 174 -12.02 8.03 -16.24
C ARG A 174 -13.15 7.29 -15.55
N PHE A 175 -14.18 6.92 -16.34
CA PHE A 175 -15.35 6.20 -15.82
C PHE A 175 -14.98 4.81 -15.31
N VAL A 176 -14.25 4.03 -16.10
CA VAL A 176 -13.82 2.67 -15.75
C VAL A 176 -12.93 2.69 -14.52
N THR A 177 -11.90 3.55 -14.50
CA THR A 177 -10.98 3.68 -13.37
C THR A 177 -11.72 4.01 -12.07
N ARG A 178 -12.67 4.95 -12.12
CA ARG A 178 -13.49 5.29 -10.95
C ARG A 178 -14.28 4.09 -10.47
N ARG A 179 -14.99 3.42 -11.38
CA ARG A 179 -15.87 2.31 -11.02
C ARG A 179 -15.12 1.10 -10.46
N GLU A 180 -13.97 0.77 -11.05
CA GLU A 180 -13.11 -0.30 -10.55
C GLU A 180 -12.60 0.01 -9.15
N ASN A 181 -12.12 1.23 -8.90
CA ASN A 181 -11.62 1.62 -7.58
C ASN A 181 -12.74 1.70 -6.53
N GLU A 182 -13.95 2.11 -6.88
CA GLU A 182 -15.11 2.05 -5.98
C GLU A 182 -15.39 0.61 -5.55
N LEU A 183 -15.47 -0.33 -6.49
CA LEU A 183 -15.72 -1.75 -6.21
C LEU A 183 -14.60 -2.37 -5.36
N LEU A 184 -13.35 -2.07 -5.65
CA LEU A 184 -12.21 -2.55 -4.86
C LEU A 184 -12.30 -2.04 -3.42
N MET A 185 -12.59 -0.76 -3.21
CA MET A 185 -12.72 -0.22 -1.86
C MET A 185 -13.93 -0.77 -1.11
N GLU A 186 -15.08 -0.96 -1.75
CA GLU A 186 -16.22 -1.64 -1.17
C GLU A 186 -15.86 -3.06 -0.68
N GLN A 187 -15.08 -3.80 -1.45
CA GLN A 187 -14.60 -5.13 -1.08
C GLN A 187 -13.64 -5.07 0.11
N LEU A 188 -12.67 -4.15 0.10
CA LEU A 188 -11.71 -3.96 1.19
C LEU A 188 -12.41 -3.61 2.50
N GLU A 189 -13.37 -2.67 2.46
CA GLU A 189 -14.15 -2.26 3.63
C GLU A 189 -15.04 -3.40 4.15
N SER A 190 -15.61 -4.21 3.26
CA SER A 190 -16.38 -5.39 3.64
C SER A 190 -15.52 -6.40 4.39
N THR A 191 -14.32 -6.73 3.87
CA THR A 191 -13.38 -7.63 4.52
C THR A 191 -12.92 -7.09 5.87
N ALA A 192 -12.58 -5.81 5.93
CA ALA A 192 -12.20 -5.15 7.18
C ALA A 192 -13.35 -5.14 8.21
N GLY A 193 -14.58 -4.98 7.76
CA GLY A 193 -15.79 -5.13 8.58
C GLY A 193 -15.91 -6.52 9.20
N ALA A 194 -15.66 -7.57 8.40
CA ALA A 194 -15.65 -8.95 8.88
C ALA A 194 -14.53 -9.20 9.92
N ILE A 195 -13.32 -8.68 9.68
CA ILE A 195 -12.22 -8.74 10.63
C ILE A 195 -12.60 -8.09 11.97
N ARG A 196 -13.10 -6.85 11.92
CA ARG A 196 -13.53 -6.11 13.12
C ARG A 196 -14.60 -6.85 13.92
N ALA A 197 -15.58 -7.46 13.24
CA ALA A 197 -16.62 -8.25 13.88
C ALA A 197 -16.04 -9.45 14.63
N ARG A 198 -15.19 -10.24 13.96
CA ARG A 198 -14.53 -11.42 14.56
C ARG A 198 -13.63 -11.07 15.76
N LEU A 199 -12.93 -9.94 15.69
CA LEU A 199 -12.06 -9.49 16.78
C LEU A 199 -12.87 -9.02 18.01
N ARG A 200 -14.08 -8.43 17.82
CA ARG A 200 -14.97 -8.02 18.91
C ARG A 200 -15.60 -9.22 19.64
N GLU A 201 -15.93 -10.28 18.92
CA GLU A 201 -16.51 -11.51 19.51
C GLU A 201 -15.53 -12.24 20.45
N ARG A 202 -14.24 -11.89 20.39
CA ARG A 202 -13.18 -12.52 21.17
C ARG A 202 -12.78 -11.75 22.44
N ASN A 203 -13.22 -10.51 22.56
CA ASN A 203 -13.02 -9.67 23.75
C ASN A 203 -14.26 -9.73 24.67
#